data_3cc379bd3223c25ff0ec24816b458cf1
#
_entry.id   3cc379bd3223c25ff0ec24816b458cf1
#
_cell.length_a   1.000
_cell.length_b   1.000
_cell.length_c   1.000
_cell.angle_alpha   90.00
_cell.angle_beta   90.00
_cell.angle_gamma   90.00
#
_symmetry.space_group_name_H-M   'P 1'
#
loop_
_entity.id
_entity.type
_entity.pdbx_description
1 polymer ?
#
loop_
_entity_poly.entity_id
_entity_poly.type
_entity_poly.pdbx_seq_one_letter_code
_entity_poly.pdbx_strand_id
1 'polypeptide(L)'
;MDKKPIILAFCCHYCAYAAADMAGAMRLQYPANVRVLRFPCTGKIEENHLLAAFELGVDGVMVAGCLEGGCHFLEGNLRARKRVERVKQILGEIGIEPQRLEMFNLSSAEGSRFAEIVQEICARIVPLGPSRLRNDNMKIEQGVVEIARQAEMTIKGGTK
;
A
#
# COMPACT_ATOMS: atom_id res chain seq x y z
N MET A 1 13.08 22.87 -3.97
CA MET A 1 12.38 22.29 -2.81
C MET A 1 12.14 20.82 -3.09
N ASP A 2 12.76 19.96 -2.33
CA ASP A 2 12.55 18.53 -2.45
C ASP A 2 11.14 18.21 -1.93
N LYS A 3 10.19 17.99 -2.85
CA LYS A 3 8.85 17.57 -2.47
C LYS A 3 8.93 16.16 -1.89
N LYS A 4 8.43 15.98 -0.67
CA LYS A 4 8.34 14.66 -0.06
C LYS A 4 7.54 13.72 -0.95
N PRO A 5 7.97 12.46 -1.14
CA PRO A 5 7.22 11.50 -1.93
C PRO A 5 5.87 11.21 -1.29
N ILE A 6 4.86 10.99 -2.12
CA ILE A 6 3.52 10.58 -1.67
C ILE A 6 3.42 9.08 -1.83
N ILE A 7 3.15 8.38 -0.73
CA ILE A 7 3.10 6.93 -0.69
C ILE A 7 1.72 6.48 -0.20
N LEU A 8 1.12 5.51 -0.89
CA LEU A 8 -0.08 4.82 -0.44
C LEU A 8 0.28 3.48 0.18
N ALA A 9 -0.26 3.22 1.37
CA ALA A 9 -0.11 1.95 2.09
C ALA A 9 -1.45 1.21 2.12
N PHE A 10 -1.56 0.14 1.36
CA PHE A 10 -2.70 -0.77 1.38
C PHE A 10 -2.51 -1.78 2.50
N CYS A 11 -3.25 -1.64 3.59
CA CYS A 11 -3.06 -2.42 4.81
C CYS A 11 -4.23 -3.38 5.07
N CYS A 12 -3.91 -4.65 5.32
CA CYS A 12 -4.88 -5.63 5.79
C CYS A 12 -5.43 -5.23 7.16
N HIS A 13 -6.76 -5.26 7.32
CA HIS A 13 -7.44 -4.90 8.56
C HIS A 13 -6.95 -5.69 9.78
N TYR A 14 -6.75 -7.00 9.62
CA TYR A 14 -6.45 -7.92 10.73
C TYR A 14 -5.00 -7.91 11.20
N CYS A 15 -4.07 -7.41 10.39
CA CYS A 15 -2.64 -7.40 10.72
C CYS A 15 -2.00 -6.02 10.56
N ALA A 16 -1.73 -5.57 9.34
CA ALA A 16 -0.99 -4.35 9.08
C ALA A 16 -1.69 -3.09 9.58
N TYR A 17 -3.02 -3.01 9.45
CA TYR A 17 -3.77 -1.87 9.95
C TYR A 17 -3.77 -1.83 11.49
N ALA A 18 -3.93 -2.98 12.14
CA ALA A 18 -3.81 -3.09 13.59
C ALA A 18 -2.40 -2.75 14.08
N ALA A 19 -1.36 -3.16 13.35
CA ALA A 19 0.02 -2.79 13.63
C ALA A 19 0.25 -1.27 13.45
N ALA A 20 -0.37 -0.64 12.46
CA ALA A 20 -0.34 0.80 12.27
C ALA A 20 -0.98 1.55 13.45
N ASP A 21 -2.14 1.08 13.92
CA ASP A 21 -2.80 1.61 15.12
C ASP A 21 -1.90 1.47 16.36
N MET A 22 -1.28 0.31 16.52
CA MET A 22 -0.33 0.08 17.61
C MET A 22 0.87 1.02 17.53
N ALA A 23 1.44 1.23 16.34
CA ALA A 23 2.53 2.19 16.15
C ALA A 23 2.13 3.61 16.57
N GLY A 24 0.90 4.02 16.24
CA GLY A 24 0.34 5.30 16.67
C GLY A 24 0.16 5.38 18.18
N ALA A 25 -0.40 4.35 18.82
CA ALA A 25 -0.57 4.27 20.27
C ALA A 25 0.77 4.31 21.02
N MET A 26 1.80 3.68 20.47
CA MET A 26 3.18 3.71 20.99
C MET A 26 3.91 5.02 20.66
N ARG A 27 3.28 5.95 19.93
CA ARG A 27 3.86 7.22 19.47
C ARG A 27 5.16 7.05 18.69
N LEU A 28 5.27 5.97 17.93
CA LEU A 28 6.41 5.72 17.06
C LEU A 28 6.45 6.73 15.92
N GLN A 29 7.63 7.26 15.65
CA GLN A 29 7.82 8.25 14.60
C GLN A 29 8.15 7.57 13.27
N TYR A 30 7.40 7.91 12.24
CA TYR A 30 7.68 7.54 10.85
C TYR A 30 7.24 8.67 9.91
N PRO A 31 7.69 8.69 8.65
CA PRO A 31 7.37 9.77 7.71
C PRO A 31 5.87 9.96 7.51
N ALA A 32 5.39 11.21 7.67
CA ALA A 32 3.96 11.56 7.57
C ALA A 32 3.41 11.61 6.14
N ASN A 33 4.25 11.35 5.14
CA ASN A 33 3.90 11.35 3.72
C ASN A 33 3.33 10.01 3.23
N VAL A 34 3.01 9.10 4.14
CA VAL A 34 2.35 7.82 3.86
C VAL A 34 0.86 7.94 4.21
N ARG A 35 0.00 7.54 3.28
CA ARG A 35 -1.45 7.47 3.46
C ARG A 35 -1.86 6.01 3.62
N VAL A 36 -2.43 5.68 4.77
CA VAL A 36 -2.85 4.30 5.08
C VAL A 36 -4.28 4.07 4.62
N LEU A 37 -4.48 3.06 3.78
CA LEU A 37 -5.78 2.56 3.34
C LEU A 37 -6.03 1.19 3.95
N ARG A 38 -7.20 1.03 4.57
CA ARG A 38 -7.62 -0.24 5.16
C ARG A 38 -8.36 -1.10 4.14
N PHE A 39 -7.90 -2.33 3.98
CA PHE A 39 -8.59 -3.38 3.23
C PHE A 39 -8.96 -4.53 4.16
N PRO A 40 -10.07 -5.23 3.91
CA PRO A 40 -10.47 -6.39 4.74
C PRO A 40 -9.42 -7.49 4.70
N CYS A 41 -8.79 -7.69 3.55
CA CYS A 41 -7.72 -8.63 3.32
C CYS A 41 -6.88 -8.14 2.12
N THR A 42 -5.57 -8.38 2.14
CA THR A 42 -4.73 -8.09 0.97
C THR A 42 -5.16 -8.89 -0.26
N GLY A 43 -5.79 -10.04 -0.09
CA GLY A 43 -6.39 -10.83 -1.18
C GLY A 43 -7.54 -10.12 -1.92
N LYS A 44 -8.09 -9.03 -1.39
CA LYS A 44 -9.06 -8.15 -2.05
C LYS A 44 -8.43 -7.01 -2.83
N ILE A 45 -7.13 -6.80 -2.68
CA ILE A 45 -6.38 -5.83 -3.47
C ILE A 45 -6.20 -6.42 -4.87
N GLU A 46 -6.81 -5.80 -5.86
CA GLU A 46 -6.69 -6.19 -7.26
C GLU A 46 -5.59 -5.37 -7.95
N GLU A 47 -5.10 -5.87 -9.08
CA GLU A 47 -4.09 -5.18 -9.89
C GLU A 47 -4.55 -3.76 -10.25
N ASN A 48 -5.84 -3.59 -10.56
CA ASN A 48 -6.43 -2.29 -10.90
C ASN A 48 -6.34 -1.28 -9.75
N HIS A 49 -6.46 -1.70 -8.49
CA HIS A 49 -6.30 -0.79 -7.35
C HIS A 49 -4.87 -0.24 -7.29
N LEU A 50 -3.87 -1.10 -7.54
CA LEU A 50 -2.47 -0.71 -7.53
C LEU A 50 -2.13 0.20 -8.71
N LEU A 51 -2.61 -0.13 -9.90
CA LEU A 51 -2.42 0.69 -11.10
C LEU A 51 -3.10 2.05 -10.98
N ALA A 52 -4.35 2.09 -10.47
CA ALA A 52 -5.08 3.32 -10.22
C ALA A 52 -4.33 4.25 -9.23
N ALA A 53 -3.65 3.69 -8.22
CA ALA A 53 -2.83 4.48 -7.32
C ALA A 53 -1.70 5.20 -8.08
N PHE A 54 -1.01 4.53 -8.99
CA PHE A 54 0.01 5.17 -9.82
C PHE A 54 -0.56 6.19 -10.80
N GLU A 55 -1.73 5.92 -11.38
CA GLU A 55 -2.45 6.89 -12.24
C GLU A 55 -2.82 8.17 -11.49
N LEU A 56 -3.11 8.08 -10.19
CA LEU A 56 -3.30 9.24 -9.32
C LEU A 56 -2.03 10.06 -9.10
N GLY A 57 -0.89 9.58 -9.56
CA GLY A 57 0.38 10.29 -9.45
C GLY A 57 1.08 10.12 -8.11
N VAL A 58 0.83 9.05 -7.36
CA VAL A 58 1.62 8.74 -6.17
C VAL A 58 3.02 8.28 -6.57
N ASP A 59 3.99 8.52 -5.70
CA ASP A 59 5.40 8.20 -5.96
C ASP A 59 5.74 6.77 -5.59
N GLY A 60 4.95 6.16 -4.70
CA GLY A 60 5.13 4.78 -4.28
C GLY A 60 3.89 4.17 -3.68
N VAL A 61 3.85 2.84 -3.71
CA VAL A 61 2.78 2.04 -3.13
C VAL A 61 3.38 0.91 -2.31
N MET A 62 2.90 0.73 -1.10
CA MET A 62 3.19 -0.47 -0.31
C MET A 62 1.91 -1.26 -0.04
N VAL A 63 2.05 -2.57 -0.08
CA VAL A 63 1.02 -3.52 0.34
C VAL A 63 1.52 -4.21 1.61
N ALA A 64 0.77 -4.12 2.69
CA ALA A 64 1.14 -4.73 3.96
C ALA A 64 0.08 -5.74 4.39
N GLY A 65 0.49 -6.99 4.49
CA GLY A 65 -0.39 -8.13 4.76
C GLY A 65 0.11 -9.03 5.87
N CYS A 66 -0.68 -10.06 6.17
CA CYS A 66 -0.37 -11.03 7.21
C CYS A 66 0.91 -11.83 6.87
N LEU A 67 1.56 -12.34 7.90
CA LEU A 67 2.65 -13.31 7.76
C LEU A 67 2.19 -14.52 6.93
N GLU A 68 3.10 -15.12 6.19
CA GLU A 68 2.82 -16.36 5.47
C GLU A 68 2.36 -17.45 6.45
N GLY A 69 1.28 -18.16 6.11
CA GLY A 69 0.63 -19.12 7.00
C GLY A 69 -0.26 -18.50 8.08
N GLY A 70 -0.23 -17.18 8.28
CA GLY A 70 -1.01 -16.47 9.30
C GLY A 70 -2.17 -15.64 8.73
N CYS A 71 -2.51 -15.79 7.46
CA CYS A 71 -3.58 -15.03 6.84
C CYS A 71 -4.94 -15.42 7.40
N HIS A 72 -5.72 -14.42 7.85
CA HIS A 72 -7.08 -14.64 8.36
C HIS A 72 -8.01 -15.34 7.33
N PHE A 73 -7.79 -15.09 6.05
CA PHE A 73 -8.50 -15.70 4.90
C PHE A 73 -7.65 -16.76 4.19
N LEU A 74 -6.78 -17.46 4.90
CA LEU A 74 -5.91 -18.54 4.47
C LEU A 74 -4.84 -18.12 3.46
N GLU A 75 -5.20 -17.75 2.22
CA GLU A 75 -4.29 -17.51 1.10
C GLU A 75 -4.31 -16.06 0.57
N GLY A 76 -5.03 -15.15 1.24
CA GLY A 76 -5.19 -13.78 0.72
C GLY A 76 -3.86 -13.05 0.49
N ASN A 77 -2.92 -13.20 1.43
CA ASN A 77 -1.57 -12.63 1.32
C ASN A 77 -0.75 -13.23 0.17
N LEU A 78 -0.91 -14.53 -0.11
CA LEU A 78 -0.22 -15.18 -1.24
C LEU A 78 -0.76 -14.71 -2.59
N ARG A 79 -2.09 -14.53 -2.69
CA ARG A 79 -2.73 -13.96 -3.89
C ARG A 79 -2.28 -12.53 -4.12
N ALA A 80 -2.22 -11.73 -3.07
CA ALA A 80 -1.74 -10.35 -3.14
C ALA A 80 -0.29 -10.30 -3.65
N ARG A 81 0.59 -11.15 -3.16
CA ARG A 81 1.99 -11.20 -3.61
C ARG A 81 2.10 -11.45 -5.10
N LYS A 82 1.35 -12.41 -5.64
CA LYS A 82 1.34 -12.68 -7.09
C LYS A 82 0.89 -11.46 -7.90
N ARG A 83 -0.15 -10.75 -7.44
CA ARG A 83 -0.64 -9.53 -8.10
C ARG A 83 0.38 -8.39 -8.02
N VAL A 84 1.02 -8.21 -6.87
CA VAL A 84 2.08 -7.21 -6.71
C VAL A 84 3.22 -7.48 -7.69
N GLU A 85 3.70 -8.71 -7.79
CA GLU A 85 4.77 -9.06 -8.74
C GLU A 85 4.35 -8.81 -10.19
N ARG A 86 3.11 -9.13 -10.56
CA ARG A 86 2.59 -8.86 -11.89
C ARG A 86 2.52 -7.36 -12.18
N VAL A 87 2.04 -6.56 -11.24
CA VAL A 87 2.00 -5.09 -11.41
C VAL A 87 3.41 -4.52 -11.50
N LYS A 88 4.38 -5.03 -10.74
CA LYS A 88 5.80 -4.64 -10.88
C LYS A 88 6.31 -4.85 -12.31
N GLN A 89 5.95 -5.98 -12.94
CA GLN A 89 6.32 -6.25 -14.34
C GLN A 89 5.69 -5.21 -15.27
N ILE A 90 4.39 -4.94 -15.12
CA ILE A 90 3.66 -3.94 -15.92
C ILE A 90 4.32 -2.55 -15.77
N LEU A 91 4.64 -2.14 -14.54
CA LEU A 91 5.32 -0.88 -14.28
C LEU A 91 6.65 -0.78 -15.03
N GLY A 92 7.44 -1.84 -15.00
CA GLY A 92 8.70 -1.91 -15.75
C GLY A 92 8.51 -1.76 -17.26
N GLU A 93 7.50 -2.41 -17.82
CA GLU A 93 7.17 -2.33 -19.26
C GLU A 93 6.76 -0.92 -19.69
N ILE A 94 6.09 -0.15 -18.84
CA ILE A 94 5.68 1.23 -19.13
C ILE A 94 6.70 2.28 -18.69
N GLY A 95 7.87 1.85 -18.21
CA GLY A 95 8.99 2.75 -17.84
C GLY A 95 8.85 3.41 -16.47
N ILE A 96 8.07 2.81 -15.56
CA ILE A 96 8.01 3.18 -14.14
C ILE A 96 8.85 2.19 -13.34
N GLU A 97 9.64 2.70 -12.42
CA GLU A 97 10.54 1.86 -11.63
C GLU A 97 9.74 0.86 -10.77
N PRO A 98 9.94 -0.46 -10.96
CA PRO A 98 9.21 -1.48 -10.19
C PRO A 98 9.42 -1.39 -8.67
N GLN A 99 10.53 -0.80 -8.23
CA GLN A 99 10.85 -0.57 -6.82
C GLN A 99 9.88 0.40 -6.12
N ARG A 100 9.05 1.12 -6.88
CA ARG A 100 8.00 1.98 -6.34
C ARG A 100 6.82 1.20 -5.74
N LEU A 101 6.72 -0.09 -6.01
CA LEU A 101 5.73 -1.00 -5.45
C LEU A 101 6.43 -2.10 -4.66
N GLU A 102 6.00 -2.32 -3.41
CA GLU A 102 6.54 -3.41 -2.59
C GLU A 102 5.48 -4.00 -1.67
N MET A 103 5.64 -5.28 -1.34
CA MET A 103 4.80 -5.98 -0.38
C MET A 103 5.60 -6.38 0.85
N PHE A 104 5.03 -6.10 2.02
CA PHE A 104 5.58 -6.45 3.32
C PHE A 104 4.60 -7.35 4.08
N ASN A 105 5.13 -8.26 4.89
CA ASN A 105 4.35 -9.13 5.74
C ASN A 105 4.68 -8.85 7.20
N LEU A 106 3.65 -8.73 8.04
CA LEU A 106 3.81 -8.49 9.48
C LEU A 106 2.58 -9.00 10.24
N SER A 107 2.73 -9.17 11.55
CA SER A 107 1.62 -9.50 12.45
C SER A 107 0.97 -8.24 13.02
N SER A 108 -0.23 -8.40 13.60
CA SER A 108 -0.97 -7.32 14.28
C SER A 108 -0.24 -6.73 15.50
N ALA A 109 0.66 -7.50 16.10
CA ALA A 109 1.44 -7.08 17.28
C ALA A 109 2.75 -6.35 16.94
N GLU A 110 3.06 -6.18 15.65
CA GLU A 110 4.35 -5.64 15.19
C GLU A 110 4.25 -4.14 14.83
N GLY A 111 3.83 -3.29 15.79
CA GLY A 111 3.79 -1.84 15.60
C GLY A 111 5.16 -1.24 15.24
N SER A 112 6.23 -1.69 15.90
CA SER A 112 7.60 -1.25 15.58
C SER A 112 8.00 -1.65 14.16
N ARG A 113 7.68 -2.87 13.74
CA ARG A 113 7.94 -3.33 12.37
C ARG A 113 7.17 -2.51 11.34
N PHE A 114 5.93 -2.11 11.65
CA PHE A 114 5.18 -1.22 10.77
C PHE A 114 5.92 0.11 10.56
N ALA A 115 6.39 0.75 11.60
CA ALA A 115 7.16 1.99 11.48
C ALA A 115 8.46 1.79 10.66
N GLU A 116 9.16 0.66 10.86
CA GLU A 116 10.36 0.32 10.08
C GLU A 116 10.07 0.16 8.58
N ILE A 117 9.02 -0.57 8.19
CA ILE A 117 8.69 -0.77 6.78
C ILE A 117 8.25 0.52 6.10
N VAL A 118 7.58 1.43 6.83
CA VAL A 118 7.26 2.77 6.32
C VAL A 118 8.54 3.57 6.07
N GLN A 119 9.50 3.52 6.98
CA GLN A 119 10.81 4.16 6.78
C GLN A 119 11.55 3.53 5.60
N GLU A 120 11.54 2.20 5.48
CA GLU A 120 12.19 1.46 4.41
C GLU A 120 11.65 1.85 3.04
N ILE A 121 10.32 1.86 2.85
CA ILE A 121 9.74 2.24 1.56
C ILE A 121 10.01 3.71 1.24
N CYS A 122 9.95 4.62 2.21
CA CYS A 122 10.31 6.02 2.00
C CYS A 122 11.77 6.18 1.56
N ALA A 123 12.69 5.51 2.23
CA ALA A 123 14.11 5.54 1.89
C ALA A 123 14.40 4.98 0.49
N ARG A 124 13.60 4.02 0.03
CA ARG A 124 13.68 3.44 -1.31
C ARG A 124 13.16 4.38 -2.39
N ILE A 125 12.06 5.11 -2.10
CA ILE A 125 11.41 5.99 -3.07
C ILE A 125 12.15 7.33 -3.23
N VAL A 126 12.70 7.89 -2.16
CA VAL A 126 13.37 9.20 -2.17
C VAL A 126 14.44 9.31 -3.29
N PRO A 127 15.38 8.37 -3.45
CA PRO A 127 16.40 8.45 -4.52
C PRO A 127 15.83 8.34 -5.94
N LEU A 128 14.65 7.72 -6.10
CA LEU A 128 14.00 7.60 -7.41
C LEU A 128 13.36 8.92 -7.87
N GLY A 129 13.16 9.85 -6.95
CA GLY A 129 12.49 11.12 -7.24
C GLY A 129 10.98 10.97 -7.51
N PRO A 130 10.33 12.03 -7.99
CA PRO A 130 8.91 12.00 -8.29
C PRO A 130 8.57 11.00 -9.39
N SER A 131 7.42 10.35 -9.27
CA SER A 131 6.88 9.49 -10.33
C SER A 131 6.67 10.29 -11.61
N ARG A 132 6.90 9.68 -12.78
CA ARG A 132 6.61 10.29 -14.08
C ARG A 132 5.13 10.66 -14.25
N LEU A 133 4.25 9.99 -13.53
CA LEU A 133 2.81 10.24 -13.53
C LEU A 133 2.39 11.29 -12.49
N ARG A 134 3.34 11.79 -11.69
CA ARG A 134 3.00 12.76 -10.65
C ARG A 134 2.44 14.03 -11.27
N ASN A 135 1.23 14.35 -10.84
CA ASN A 135 0.54 15.57 -11.22
C ASN A 135 0.18 16.36 -9.96
N ASP A 136 0.90 17.44 -9.72
CA ASP A 136 0.69 18.29 -8.53
C ASP A 136 -0.70 18.96 -8.47
N ASN A 137 -1.40 19.02 -9.61
CA ASN A 137 -2.77 19.56 -9.69
C ASN A 137 -3.83 18.48 -9.46
N MET A 138 -3.44 17.22 -9.34
CA MET A 138 -4.36 16.14 -9.11
C MET A 138 -4.78 16.08 -7.65
N LYS A 139 -6.08 16.00 -7.41
CA LYS A 139 -6.63 15.87 -6.07
C LYS A 139 -6.43 14.42 -5.58
N ILE A 140 -5.19 14.09 -5.24
CA ILE A 140 -4.78 12.75 -4.78
C ILE A 140 -5.71 12.28 -3.66
N GLU A 141 -6.10 13.17 -2.74
CA GLU A 141 -7.01 12.84 -1.64
C GLU A 141 -8.37 12.33 -2.13
N GLN A 142 -8.93 12.91 -3.19
CA GLN A 142 -10.21 12.46 -3.75
C GLN A 142 -10.07 11.10 -4.44
N GLY A 143 -8.99 10.88 -5.17
CA GLY A 143 -8.72 9.60 -5.82
C GLY A 143 -8.44 8.48 -4.81
N VAL A 144 -7.76 8.78 -3.71
CA VAL A 144 -7.53 7.85 -2.61
C VAL A 144 -8.86 7.42 -1.96
N VAL A 145 -9.77 8.38 -1.74
CA VAL A 145 -11.12 8.08 -1.23
C VAL A 145 -11.89 7.18 -2.19
N GLU A 146 -11.77 7.39 -3.50
CA GLU A 146 -12.45 6.55 -4.50
C GLU A 146 -11.89 5.12 -4.53
N ILE A 147 -10.57 4.94 -4.45
CA ILE A 147 -9.96 3.61 -4.33
C ILE A 147 -10.45 2.90 -3.06
N ALA A 148 -10.48 3.59 -1.93
CA ALA A 148 -10.97 3.05 -0.67
C ALA A 148 -12.46 2.64 -0.77
N ARG A 149 -13.28 3.46 -1.41
CA ARG A 149 -14.70 3.18 -1.63
C ARG A 149 -14.93 1.97 -2.53
N GLN A 150 -14.16 1.83 -3.60
CA GLN A 150 -14.21 0.65 -4.49
C GLN A 150 -13.84 -0.62 -3.74
N ALA A 151 -12.85 -0.55 -2.86
CA ALA A 151 -12.47 -1.67 -1.99
C ALA A 151 -13.62 -2.10 -1.06
N GLU A 152 -14.35 -1.15 -0.47
CA GLU A 152 -15.51 -1.44 0.39
C GLU A 152 -16.69 -2.03 -0.39
N MET A 153 -16.94 -1.59 -1.61
CA MET A 153 -18.02 -2.11 -2.46
C MET A 153 -17.77 -3.57 -2.88
N THR A 154 -16.52 -3.97 -3.06
CA THR A 154 -16.15 -5.37 -3.36
C THR A 154 -16.47 -6.32 -2.20
N ILE A 155 -16.57 -5.80 -0.96
CA ILE A 155 -16.95 -6.57 0.23
C ILE A 155 -18.45 -6.87 0.23
N LYS A 156 -19.28 -5.91 -0.18
CA LYS A 156 -20.75 -6.04 -0.16
C LYS A 156 -21.31 -6.92 -1.29
N GLY A 157 -20.54 -7.11 -2.36
CA GLY A 157 -20.91 -7.97 -3.50
C GLY A 157 -20.56 -9.45 -3.35
N GLY A 158 -19.87 -9.84 -2.29
CA GLY A 158 -19.36 -11.20 -2.08
C GLY A 158 -20.23 -12.12 -1.22
N THR A 159 -21.44 -11.71 -0.85
CA THR A 159 -22.44 -12.56 -0.16
C THR A 159 -23.46 -13.06 -1.18
N LYS A 160 -23.13 -14.11 -1.92
CA LYS A 160 -24.05 -15.08 -2.49
C LYS A 160 -23.39 -16.45 -2.44
#